data_c6264bc2c0d8829eb857c7b38d7ea91b
#
_entry.id   c6264bc2c0d8829eb857c7b38d7ea91b
#
_cell.length_a   1.000
_cell.length_b   1.000
_cell.length_c   1.000
_cell.angle_alpha   90.00
_cell.angle_beta   90.00
_cell.angle_gamma   90.00
#
_symmetry.space_group_name_H-M   'P 1'
#
loop_
_entity.id
_entity.type
_entity.pdbx_description
1 polymer ?
#
loop_
_entity_poly.entity_id
_entity_poly.type
_entity_poly.pdbx_seq_one_letter_code
_entity_poly.pdbx_strand_id
1 'polypeptide(L)'
;SIENACARMTEEQLAELWKAAKDFEATMAEGNLVKLAEADVAFHEVIYKSSDNRRLNQVLNNLREQIYRYRVEYLKDEETRNLLVKEHEEIYEAIRNRDVKQAQEISYQHIENQREAIIRSIREETQNRQVHK
;
A
#
# COMPACT_ATOMS: atom_id res chain seq x y z
N SER A 1 -12.47 5.85 0.98
CA SER A 1 -11.62 6.28 2.11
C SER A 1 -10.60 7.34 1.71
N ILE A 2 -9.99 7.25 0.53
CA ILE A 2 -9.02 8.26 0.09
C ILE A 2 -9.67 9.63 -0.10
N GLU A 3 -10.92 9.67 -0.48
CA GLU A 3 -11.71 10.90 -0.62
C GLU A 3 -11.83 11.61 0.72
N ASN A 4 -12.13 10.86 1.78
CA ASN A 4 -12.22 11.39 3.13
C ASN A 4 -10.86 11.86 3.64
N ALA A 5 -9.78 11.16 3.30
CA ALA A 5 -8.42 11.56 3.64
C ALA A 5 -8.07 12.91 2.99
N CYS A 6 -8.40 13.10 1.71
CA CYS A 6 -8.20 14.37 1.00
C CYS A 6 -8.93 15.55 1.67
N ALA A 7 -10.15 15.28 2.18
CA ALA A 7 -10.98 16.31 2.78
C ALA A 7 -10.61 16.62 4.23
N ARG A 8 -10.15 15.63 5.00
CA ARG A 8 -10.06 15.69 6.46
C ARG A 8 -8.66 15.60 7.05
N MET A 9 -7.68 15.19 6.26
CA MET A 9 -6.33 14.97 6.79
C MET A 9 -5.73 16.27 7.32
N THR A 10 -5.28 16.24 8.58
CA THR A 10 -4.62 17.38 9.24
C THR A 10 -3.16 17.49 8.81
N GLU A 11 -2.52 18.63 9.14
CA GLU A 11 -1.10 18.83 8.89
C GLU A 11 -0.24 17.80 9.63
N GLU A 12 -0.63 17.42 10.85
CA GLU A 12 0.06 16.37 11.61
C GLU A 12 -0.04 15.01 10.92
N GLN A 13 -1.23 14.68 10.42
CA GLN A 13 -1.46 13.43 9.69
C GLN A 13 -0.71 13.42 8.35
N LEU A 14 -0.63 14.56 7.67
CA LEU A 14 0.17 14.70 6.46
C LEU A 14 1.65 14.44 6.74
N ALA A 15 2.16 14.96 7.86
CA ALA A 15 3.55 14.71 8.29
C ALA A 15 3.77 13.22 8.59
N GLU A 16 2.82 12.57 9.25
CA GLU A 16 2.88 11.12 9.51
C GLU A 16 2.87 10.32 8.21
N LEU A 17 2.05 10.72 7.23
CA LEU A 17 1.96 10.06 5.93
C LEU A 17 3.28 10.17 5.17
N TRP A 18 3.88 11.35 5.17
CA TRP A 18 5.20 11.57 4.55
C TRP A 18 6.26 10.71 5.21
N LYS A 19 6.28 10.69 6.53
CA LYS A 19 7.21 9.86 7.30
C LYS A 19 7.04 8.37 6.94
N ALA A 20 5.81 7.90 6.87
CA ALA A 20 5.53 6.51 6.52
C ALA A 20 6.02 6.16 5.11
N ALA A 21 5.87 7.08 4.14
CA ALA A 21 6.39 6.91 2.80
C ALA A 21 7.93 6.80 2.80
N LYS A 22 8.59 7.65 3.58
CA LYS A 22 10.06 7.64 3.70
C LYS A 22 10.58 6.44 4.46
N ASP A 23 9.86 5.97 5.48
CA ASP A 23 10.19 4.74 6.21
C ASP A 23 10.13 3.52 5.29
N PHE A 24 9.14 3.46 4.41
CA PHE A 24 9.05 2.40 3.40
C PHE A 24 10.28 2.41 2.48
N GLU A 25 10.63 3.55 1.95
CA GLU A 25 11.79 3.73 1.08
C GLU A 25 13.09 3.30 1.79
N ALA A 26 13.29 3.74 3.03
CA ALA A 26 14.45 3.38 3.83
C ALA A 26 14.49 1.87 4.13
N THR A 27 13.36 1.24 4.38
CA THR A 27 13.26 -0.19 4.67
C THR A 27 13.64 -1.05 3.47
N MET A 28 13.49 -0.54 2.24
CA MET A 28 13.91 -1.26 1.03
C MET A 28 15.39 -1.64 1.06
N ALA A 29 16.24 -0.80 1.63
CA ALA A 29 17.68 -1.04 1.72
C ALA A 29 18.04 -2.22 2.64
N GLU A 30 17.15 -2.58 3.57
CA GLU A 30 17.40 -3.67 4.53
C GLU A 30 17.18 -5.07 3.92
N GLY A 31 16.47 -5.16 2.81
CA GLY A 31 16.20 -6.45 2.14
C GLY A 31 15.28 -7.40 2.89
N ASN A 32 14.52 -6.91 3.86
CA ASN A 32 13.61 -7.70 4.68
C ASN A 32 12.17 -7.47 4.23
N LEU A 33 11.58 -8.45 3.56
CA LEU A 33 10.22 -8.36 3.02
C LEU A 33 9.15 -8.20 4.09
N VAL A 34 9.34 -8.81 5.26
CA VAL A 34 8.39 -8.70 6.39
C VAL A 34 8.34 -7.25 6.88
N LYS A 35 9.50 -6.64 7.12
CA LYS A 35 9.58 -5.23 7.54
C LYS A 35 9.03 -4.30 6.47
N LEU A 36 9.30 -4.61 5.21
CA LEU A 36 8.82 -3.81 4.09
C LEU A 36 7.29 -3.85 4.00
N ALA A 37 6.69 -5.03 4.17
CA ALA A 37 5.24 -5.17 4.22
C ALA A 37 4.63 -4.41 5.39
N GLU A 38 5.26 -4.44 6.56
CA GLU A 38 4.83 -3.65 7.73
C GLU A 38 4.87 -2.15 7.44
N ALA A 39 5.91 -1.68 6.75
CA ALA A 39 6.03 -0.27 6.38
C ALA A 39 4.95 0.15 5.38
N ASP A 40 4.59 -0.71 4.42
CA ASP A 40 3.51 -0.47 3.47
C ASP A 40 2.15 -0.41 4.19
N VAL A 41 1.89 -1.34 5.10
CA VAL A 41 0.69 -1.33 5.94
C VAL A 41 0.61 -0.03 6.74
N ALA A 42 1.72 0.40 7.35
CA ALA A 42 1.76 1.64 8.15
C ALA A 42 1.38 2.87 7.32
N PHE A 43 1.84 2.95 6.07
CA PHE A 43 1.47 4.04 5.16
C PHE A 43 -0.04 4.09 4.94
N HIS A 44 -0.64 2.96 4.61
CA HIS A 44 -2.08 2.89 4.34
C HIS A 44 -2.92 3.10 5.60
N GLU A 45 -2.43 2.70 6.78
CA GLU A 45 -3.13 2.92 8.04
C GLU A 45 -3.28 4.41 8.37
N VAL A 46 -2.32 5.25 8.03
CA VAL A 46 -2.45 6.70 8.21
C VAL A 46 -3.67 7.22 7.44
N ILE A 47 -3.84 6.76 6.20
CA ILE A 47 -4.98 7.15 5.36
C ILE A 47 -6.29 6.66 5.96
N TYR A 48 -6.35 5.39 6.38
CA TYR A 48 -7.57 4.79 6.93
C TYR A 48 -8.01 5.47 8.23
N LYS A 49 -7.06 5.79 9.12
CA LYS A 49 -7.36 6.48 10.38
C LYS A 49 -7.93 7.87 10.14
N SER A 50 -7.46 8.57 9.10
CA SER A 50 -7.95 9.90 8.77
C SER A 50 -9.33 9.90 8.11
N SER A 51 -9.78 8.75 7.60
CA SER A 51 -11.07 8.64 6.92
C SER A 51 -12.29 8.65 7.86
N ASP A 52 -12.09 8.42 9.15
CA ASP A 52 -13.13 8.39 10.20
C ASP A 52 -14.28 7.42 9.87
N ASN A 53 -13.99 6.34 9.17
CA ASN A 53 -14.96 5.31 8.82
C ASN A 53 -14.74 4.07 9.70
N ARG A 54 -15.46 4.01 10.83
CA ARG A 54 -15.32 2.92 11.81
C ARG A 54 -15.60 1.54 11.22
N ARG A 55 -16.62 1.44 10.40
CA ARG A 55 -17.02 0.17 9.80
C ARG A 55 -15.96 -0.35 8.84
N LEU A 56 -15.42 0.52 7.99
CA LEU A 56 -14.33 0.18 7.08
C LEU A 56 -13.09 -0.24 7.85
N ASN A 57 -12.70 0.53 8.87
CA ASN A 57 -11.54 0.23 9.70
C ASN A 57 -11.69 -1.12 10.41
N GLN A 58 -12.90 -1.45 10.89
CA GLN A 58 -13.18 -2.74 11.52
C GLN A 58 -13.04 -3.89 10.53
N VAL A 59 -13.56 -3.75 9.31
CA VAL A 59 -13.42 -4.75 8.26
C VAL A 59 -11.94 -4.95 7.89
N LEU A 60 -11.19 -3.87 7.75
CA LEU A 60 -9.76 -3.93 7.44
C LEU A 60 -8.96 -4.61 8.56
N ASN A 61 -9.29 -4.33 9.82
CA ASN A 61 -8.66 -5.02 10.95
C ASN A 61 -8.94 -6.53 10.94
N ASN A 62 -10.15 -6.94 10.60
CA ASN A 62 -10.52 -8.35 10.51
C ASN A 62 -9.78 -9.08 9.38
N LEU A 63 -9.41 -8.36 8.33
CA LEU A 63 -8.68 -8.90 7.17
C LEU A 63 -7.17 -8.67 7.24
N ARG A 64 -6.69 -8.09 8.33
CA ARG A 64 -5.30 -7.62 8.46
C ARG A 64 -4.25 -8.66 8.09
N GLU A 65 -4.38 -9.89 8.60
CA GLU A 65 -3.42 -10.96 8.31
C GLU A 65 -3.42 -11.38 6.84
N GLN A 66 -4.60 -11.42 6.23
CA GLN A 66 -4.73 -11.76 4.81
C GLN A 66 -4.13 -10.68 3.92
N ILE A 67 -4.44 -9.42 4.22
CA ILE A 67 -3.87 -8.26 3.52
C ILE A 67 -2.35 -8.27 3.63
N TYR A 68 -1.83 -8.55 4.83
CA TYR A 68 -0.39 -8.64 5.08
C TYR A 68 0.27 -9.70 4.21
N ARG A 69 -0.31 -10.90 4.12
CA ARG A 69 0.23 -11.98 3.28
C ARG A 69 0.26 -11.60 1.80
N TYR A 70 -0.78 -10.94 1.30
CA TYR A 70 -0.81 -10.45 -0.08
C TYR A 70 0.26 -9.40 -0.33
N ARG A 71 0.49 -8.52 0.63
CA ARG A 71 1.55 -7.50 0.52
C ARG A 71 2.93 -8.13 0.44
N VAL A 72 3.22 -9.12 1.26
CA VAL A 72 4.48 -9.86 1.18
C VAL A 72 4.66 -10.47 -0.22
N GLU A 73 3.61 -11.04 -0.79
CA GLU A 73 3.67 -11.66 -2.12
C GLU A 73 4.02 -10.64 -3.21
N TYR A 74 3.31 -9.52 -3.31
CA TYR A 74 3.61 -8.57 -4.38
C TYR A 74 4.93 -7.81 -4.16
N LEU A 75 5.41 -7.71 -2.93
CA LEU A 75 6.68 -7.06 -2.62
C LEU A 75 7.91 -7.92 -2.97
N LYS A 76 7.74 -9.18 -3.33
CA LYS A 76 8.84 -10.02 -3.81
C LYS A 76 9.44 -9.52 -5.12
N ASP A 77 8.66 -8.82 -5.93
CA ASP A 77 9.09 -8.27 -7.21
C ASP A 77 9.77 -6.92 -7.00
N GLU A 78 11.02 -6.80 -7.47
CA GLU A 78 11.81 -5.57 -7.37
C GLU A 78 11.16 -4.38 -8.07
N GLU A 79 10.59 -4.60 -9.24
CA GLU A 79 9.89 -3.53 -9.98
C GLU A 79 8.69 -3.01 -9.18
N THR A 80 7.96 -3.92 -8.53
CA THR A 80 6.84 -3.55 -7.68
C THR A 80 7.30 -2.70 -6.50
N ARG A 81 8.41 -3.06 -5.86
CA ARG A 81 8.95 -2.28 -4.73
C ARG A 81 9.30 -0.86 -5.16
N ASN A 82 9.98 -0.71 -6.29
CA ASN A 82 10.36 0.60 -6.81
C ASN A 82 9.15 1.44 -7.21
N LEU A 83 8.16 0.80 -7.83
CA LEU A 83 6.91 1.45 -8.20
C LEU A 83 6.15 1.95 -6.98
N LEU A 84 6.13 1.18 -5.88
CA LEU A 84 5.43 1.54 -4.65
C LEU A 84 6.01 2.78 -3.98
N VAL A 85 7.32 2.96 -3.99
CA VAL A 85 7.95 4.19 -3.48
C VAL A 85 7.37 5.40 -4.19
N LYS A 86 7.29 5.33 -5.50
CA LYS A 86 6.75 6.41 -6.33
C LYS A 86 5.26 6.61 -6.09
N GLU A 87 4.49 5.53 -6.00
CA GLU A 87 3.06 5.60 -5.75
C GLU A 87 2.74 6.21 -4.38
N HIS A 88 3.48 5.85 -3.34
CA HIS A 88 3.31 6.46 -2.02
C HIS A 88 3.51 7.98 -2.07
N GLU A 89 4.55 8.43 -2.76
CA GLU A 89 4.82 9.87 -2.93
C GLU A 89 3.71 10.57 -3.71
N GLU A 90 3.22 9.95 -4.78
CA GLU A 90 2.12 10.50 -5.59
C GLU A 90 0.81 10.57 -4.81
N ILE A 91 0.50 9.55 -4.02
CA ILE A 91 -0.68 9.56 -3.14
C ILE A 91 -0.55 10.67 -2.10
N TYR A 92 0.60 10.79 -1.48
CA TYR A 92 0.87 11.85 -0.51
C TYR A 92 0.65 13.24 -1.13
N GLU A 93 1.23 13.50 -2.30
CA GLU A 93 1.10 14.79 -2.99
C GLU A 93 -0.36 15.11 -3.35
N ALA A 94 -1.11 14.12 -3.84
CA ALA A 94 -2.51 14.31 -4.17
C ALA A 94 -3.35 14.65 -2.94
N ILE A 95 -3.11 13.99 -1.81
CA ILE A 95 -3.81 14.27 -0.54
C ILE A 95 -3.40 15.64 -0.01
N ARG A 96 -2.13 15.98 -0.04
CA ARG A 96 -1.62 17.29 0.40
C ARG A 96 -2.26 18.42 -0.39
N ASN A 97 -2.39 18.25 -1.70
CA ASN A 97 -3.00 19.24 -2.59
C ASN A 97 -4.53 19.20 -2.57
N ARG A 98 -5.13 18.29 -1.79
CA ARG A 98 -6.58 18.08 -1.71
C ARG A 98 -7.20 17.77 -3.08
N ASP A 99 -6.44 17.14 -3.96
CA ASP A 99 -6.87 16.74 -5.31
C ASP A 99 -7.50 15.36 -5.25
N VAL A 100 -8.81 15.33 -5.00
CA VAL A 100 -9.60 14.11 -4.83
C VAL A 100 -9.55 13.24 -6.08
N LYS A 101 -9.70 13.83 -7.26
CA LYS A 101 -9.70 13.12 -8.52
C LYS A 101 -8.36 12.40 -8.76
N GLN A 102 -7.26 13.12 -8.56
CA GLN A 102 -5.93 12.57 -8.74
C GLN A 102 -5.65 11.46 -7.72
N ALA A 103 -6.06 11.66 -6.46
CA ALA A 103 -5.91 10.64 -5.41
C ALA A 103 -6.69 9.37 -5.75
N GLN A 104 -7.91 9.50 -6.28
CA GLN A 104 -8.73 8.37 -6.71
C GLN A 104 -8.09 7.61 -7.86
N GLU A 105 -7.58 8.31 -8.86
CA GLU A 105 -6.93 7.71 -10.03
C GLU A 105 -5.68 6.93 -9.64
N ILE A 106 -4.84 7.52 -8.80
CA ILE A 106 -3.61 6.86 -8.33
C ILE A 106 -3.95 5.64 -7.48
N SER A 107 -4.94 5.75 -6.60
CA SER A 107 -5.38 4.64 -5.75
C SER A 107 -5.95 3.49 -6.57
N TYR A 108 -6.73 3.79 -7.59
CA TYR A 108 -7.26 2.78 -8.51
C TYR A 108 -6.12 2.06 -9.21
N GLN A 109 -5.16 2.78 -9.76
CA GLN A 109 -4.02 2.19 -10.46
C GLN A 109 -3.15 1.35 -9.51
N HIS A 110 -2.99 1.81 -8.27
CA HIS A 110 -2.27 1.07 -7.23
C HIS A 110 -2.92 -0.29 -6.94
N ILE A 111 -4.23 -0.33 -6.81
CA ILE A 111 -5.00 -1.56 -6.59
C ILE A 111 -4.86 -2.50 -7.80
N GLU A 112 -4.96 -1.98 -9.02
CA GLU A 112 -4.79 -2.78 -10.23
C GLU A 112 -3.38 -3.36 -10.33
N ASN A 113 -2.35 -2.59 -10.01
CA ASN A 113 -0.97 -3.06 -10.01
C ASN A 113 -0.74 -4.17 -8.98
N GLN A 114 -1.31 -4.04 -7.79
CA GLN A 114 -1.25 -5.07 -6.75
C GLN A 114 -1.93 -6.36 -7.20
N ARG A 115 -3.12 -6.22 -7.79
CA ARG A 115 -3.88 -7.35 -8.31
C ARG A 115 -3.07 -8.13 -9.35
N GLU A 116 -2.47 -7.45 -10.31
CA GLU A 116 -1.64 -8.06 -11.35
C GLU A 116 -0.43 -8.79 -10.75
N ALA A 117 0.23 -8.16 -9.78
CA ALA A 117 1.39 -8.75 -9.11
C ALA A 117 1.01 -10.03 -8.36
N ILE A 118 -0.12 -10.04 -7.66
CA ILE A 118 -0.63 -11.21 -6.95
C ILE A 118 -0.97 -12.34 -7.93
N ILE A 119 -1.64 -12.02 -9.04
CA ILE A 119 -2.00 -13.01 -10.06
C ILE A 119 -0.73 -13.64 -10.65
N ARG A 120 0.28 -12.84 -10.97
CA ARG A 120 1.57 -13.36 -11.46
C ARG A 120 2.23 -14.30 -10.46
N SER A 121 2.25 -13.92 -9.19
CA SER A 121 2.83 -14.72 -8.11
C SER A 121 2.13 -16.07 -7.99
N ILE A 122 0.81 -16.10 -8.03
CA ILE A 122 0.01 -17.34 -7.99
C ILE A 122 0.31 -18.23 -9.20
N ARG A 123 0.40 -17.65 -10.39
CA ARG A 123 0.71 -18.40 -11.62
C ARG A 123 2.11 -19.02 -11.56
N GLU A 124 3.09 -18.28 -11.08
CA GLU A 124 4.46 -18.76 -10.92
C GLU A 124 4.53 -19.91 -9.91
N GLU A 125 3.85 -19.82 -8.77
CA GLU A 125 3.75 -20.91 -7.81
C GLU A 125 3.13 -22.16 -8.42
N THR A 126 2.05 -22.00 -9.18
CA THR A 126 1.36 -23.12 -9.85
C THR A 126 2.28 -23.80 -10.86
N GLN A 127 3.00 -23.03 -11.66
CA GLN A 127 3.98 -23.56 -12.61
C GLN A 127 5.11 -24.31 -11.91
N ASN A 128 5.65 -23.76 -10.84
CA ASN A 128 6.72 -24.41 -10.07
C ASN A 128 6.26 -25.72 -9.45
N ARG A 129 5.03 -25.78 -8.93
CA ARG A 129 4.45 -27.01 -8.39
C ARG A 129 4.28 -28.08 -9.47
N GLN A 130 3.91 -27.70 -10.69
CA GLN A 130 3.77 -28.64 -11.83
C GLN A 130 5.11 -29.19 -12.27
N VAL A 131 6.17 -28.36 -12.25
CA VAL A 131 7.52 -28.77 -12.66
C VAL A 131 8.12 -29.80 -11.67
N HIS A 132 7.79 -29.67 -10.38
CA HIS A 132 8.34 -30.53 -9.32
C HIS A 132 7.50 -31.77 -9.01
N LYS A 133 6.45 -32.03 -9.79
CA LYS A 133 5.70 -33.27 -9.74
C LYS A 133 6.31 -34.29 -10.68
#